data_0de7423cd04e8d070c81b5374a4920d8
#
_entry.id   0de7423cd04e8d070c81b5374a4920d8
#
_cell.length_a   1.000
_cell.length_b   1.000
_cell.length_c   1.000
_cell.angle_alpha   90.00
_cell.angle_beta   90.00
_cell.angle_gamma   90.00
#
_symmetry.space_group_name_H-M   'P 1'
#
loop_
_entity.id
_entity.type
_entity.pdbx_description
1 polymer ?
#
loop_
_entity_poly.entity_id
_entity_poly.type
_entity_poly.pdbx_seq_one_letter_code
_entity_poly.pdbx_strand_id
1 'polypeptide(L)'
;MRRVALFVSFVWALSVIAAVSVWSSVARGVSGDRSWTSVAAPIVITVIALVIAVMRRVGAPIGDLVGAAHRVAEGDFSARVREQGPRSVRVVAAAFNDMAGRLARQEQQRRELMADIAHELRTPLSVVQGRIEGLIDGVYPREISQLEPLLEETRVLARLVEDLRTLANAESGVLTLDREPTDIDMLMRDAASAVGDEAVQRGVNIAFEDAPVVPAVSVDPVRMRQVLVNLLANAVRHSGEEESQGRRRPRNVVTMGARVIGGSLVIRVADTGPGISPEELPKIFDRFYKGPKSSGSGLGLTIARGLARAHGGDIRAESHVGVGTTMTVTVPLEGKG
;
A
#
# COMPACT_ATOMS: atom_id res chain seq x y z
N MET A 1 9.01 14.30 33.15
CA MET A 1 9.87 15.50 33.20
C MET A 1 10.21 15.97 34.63
N ARG A 2 9.26 16.20 35.53
CA ARG A 2 9.53 16.67 36.91
C ARG A 2 10.55 15.82 37.71
N ARG A 3 10.44 14.46 37.64
CA ARG A 3 11.35 13.57 38.39
C ARG A 3 12.78 13.54 37.84
N VAL A 4 12.98 13.72 36.53
CA VAL A 4 14.32 13.84 35.93
C VAL A 4 14.95 15.17 36.25
N ALA A 5 14.18 16.25 36.18
CA ALA A 5 14.64 17.58 36.58
C ALA A 5 15.05 17.62 38.07
N LEU A 6 14.24 17.00 38.95
CA LEU A 6 14.56 16.89 40.38
C LEU A 6 15.84 16.04 40.61
N PHE A 7 16.03 14.95 39.87
CA PHE A 7 17.22 14.13 40.00
C PHE A 7 18.49 14.85 39.48
N VAL A 8 18.39 15.51 38.33
CA VAL A 8 19.51 16.34 37.79
C VAL A 8 19.85 17.49 38.74
N SER A 9 18.85 18.19 39.30
CA SER A 9 19.03 19.24 40.28
C SER A 9 19.66 18.72 41.56
N PHE A 10 19.27 17.53 42.02
CA PHE A 10 19.84 16.89 43.21
C PHE A 10 21.32 16.51 43.00
N VAL A 11 21.66 15.90 41.85
CA VAL A 11 23.03 15.53 41.48
C VAL A 11 23.89 16.80 41.34
N TRP A 12 23.35 17.85 40.73
CA TRP A 12 24.05 19.15 40.59
C TRP A 12 24.29 19.79 41.96
N ALA A 13 23.29 19.80 42.82
CA ALA A 13 23.43 20.33 44.20
C ALA A 13 24.50 19.57 45.01
N LEU A 14 24.51 18.21 44.90
CA LEU A 14 25.51 17.39 45.57
C LEU A 14 26.93 17.64 45.00
N SER A 15 27.07 17.85 43.70
CA SER A 15 28.34 18.18 43.03
C SER A 15 28.86 19.56 43.51
N VAL A 16 27.97 20.54 43.62
CA VAL A 16 28.31 21.87 44.13
C VAL A 16 28.71 21.82 45.61
N ILE A 17 27.96 21.06 46.43
CA ILE A 17 28.31 20.91 47.86
C ILE A 17 29.67 20.21 48.03
N ALA A 18 29.93 19.16 47.23
CA ALA A 18 31.23 18.48 47.23
C ALA A 18 32.37 19.38 46.78
N ALA A 19 32.19 20.18 45.74
CA ALA A 19 33.17 21.15 45.23
C ALA A 19 33.43 22.27 46.24
N VAL A 20 32.40 22.80 46.85
CA VAL A 20 32.51 23.84 47.92
C VAL A 20 33.18 23.28 49.16
N SER A 21 32.89 22.05 49.54
CA SER A 21 33.56 21.35 50.66
C SER A 21 35.07 21.17 50.42
N VAL A 22 35.44 20.71 49.24
CA VAL A 22 36.83 20.57 48.81
C VAL A 22 37.52 21.92 48.78
N TRP A 23 36.92 22.95 48.15
CA TRP A 23 37.45 24.29 48.08
C TRP A 23 37.62 24.91 49.46
N SER A 24 36.65 24.79 50.35
CA SER A 24 36.75 25.31 51.72
C SER A 24 37.79 24.63 52.60
N SER A 25 38.11 23.38 52.28
CA SER A 25 39.17 22.61 52.95
C SER A 25 40.57 23.03 52.45
N VAL A 26 40.69 23.29 51.14
CA VAL A 26 41.92 23.80 50.52
C VAL A 26 42.20 25.24 50.94
N ALA A 27 41.16 26.10 50.92
CA ALA A 27 41.27 27.53 51.23
C ALA A 27 41.58 27.86 52.70
N ARG A 28 41.23 26.96 53.62
CA ARG A 28 41.48 27.13 55.07
C ARG A 28 42.87 26.78 55.51
N GLY A 29 43.76 26.34 54.60
CA GLY A 29 45.18 26.12 54.90
C GLY A 29 45.46 25.20 56.12
N VAL A 30 44.56 24.25 56.35
CA VAL A 30 44.66 23.31 57.50
C VAL A 30 45.74 22.31 57.18
N SER A 31 46.94 22.70 57.53
CA SER A 31 48.09 21.84 57.61
C SER A 31 47.89 20.80 58.72
N GLY A 32 47.68 19.57 58.35
CA GLY A 32 47.93 18.49 59.28
C GLY A 32 46.86 17.42 59.48
N ASP A 33 45.62 17.61 59.08
CA ASP A 33 44.61 16.59 59.34
C ASP A 33 44.24 15.81 58.07
N ARG A 34 44.90 14.66 57.90
CA ARG A 34 44.65 13.66 56.82
C ARG A 34 43.24 13.07 56.83
N SER A 35 42.44 13.32 57.86
CA SER A 35 41.12 12.75 58.05
C SER A 35 40.08 13.30 57.06
N TRP A 36 40.17 14.57 56.69
CA TRP A 36 39.18 15.17 55.77
C TRP A 36 39.40 14.81 54.31
N THR A 37 40.64 14.63 53.87
CA THR A 37 40.94 14.18 52.49
C THR A 37 40.54 12.74 52.27
N SER A 38 40.60 11.89 53.30
CA SER A 38 40.16 10.50 53.23
C SER A 38 38.65 10.34 53.09
N VAL A 39 37.85 11.34 53.46
CA VAL A 39 36.39 11.28 53.31
C VAL A 39 35.91 12.09 52.09
N ALA A 40 36.52 13.23 51.80
CA ALA A 40 36.08 14.08 50.67
C ALA A 40 36.45 13.49 49.32
N ALA A 41 37.63 12.89 49.14
CA ALA A 41 38.05 12.30 47.88
C ALA A 41 37.13 11.15 47.40
N PRO A 42 36.72 10.15 48.20
CA PRO A 42 35.81 9.10 47.75
C PRO A 42 34.42 9.62 47.45
N ILE A 43 33.93 10.68 48.14
CA ILE A 43 32.65 11.31 47.81
C ILE A 43 32.70 11.98 46.43
N VAL A 44 33.72 12.75 46.13
CA VAL A 44 33.90 13.40 44.82
C VAL A 44 34.00 12.35 43.70
N ILE A 45 34.80 11.29 43.90
CA ILE A 45 34.93 10.19 42.94
C ILE A 45 33.58 9.50 42.72
N THR A 46 32.82 9.26 43.78
CA THR A 46 31.50 8.61 43.70
C THR A 46 30.50 9.48 42.92
N VAL A 47 30.48 10.81 43.15
CA VAL A 47 29.64 11.74 42.42
C VAL A 47 30.02 11.79 40.96
N ILE A 48 31.32 11.90 40.65
CA ILE A 48 31.80 11.86 39.27
C ILE A 48 31.41 10.54 38.56
N ALA A 49 31.62 9.42 39.22
CA ALA A 49 31.25 8.11 38.70
C ALA A 49 29.71 7.99 38.45
N LEU A 50 28.94 8.54 39.38
CA LEU A 50 27.48 8.59 39.24
C LEU A 50 27.03 9.44 38.05
N VAL A 51 27.63 10.67 37.91
CA VAL A 51 27.36 11.56 36.77
C VAL A 51 27.71 10.87 35.44
N ILE A 52 28.89 10.23 35.37
CA ILE A 52 29.31 9.49 34.18
C ILE A 52 28.35 8.34 33.92
N ALA A 53 27.92 7.58 34.92
CA ALA A 53 26.98 6.49 34.81
C ALA A 53 25.61 6.97 34.29
N VAL A 54 25.12 8.10 34.79
CA VAL A 54 23.87 8.73 34.31
C VAL A 54 24.01 9.23 32.88
N MET A 55 25.11 9.92 32.56
CA MET A 55 25.42 10.38 31.20
C MET A 55 25.46 9.20 30.20
N ARG A 56 26.11 8.10 30.55
CA ARG A 56 26.15 6.90 29.72
C ARG A 56 24.80 6.20 29.62
N ARG A 57 24.00 6.20 30.70
CA ARG A 57 22.75 5.46 30.76
C ARG A 57 21.56 6.20 30.13
N VAL A 58 21.60 7.51 30.06
CA VAL A 58 20.51 8.39 29.53
C VAL A 58 20.99 9.23 28.37
N GLY A 59 22.14 9.89 28.49
CA GLY A 59 22.64 10.85 27.48
C GLY A 59 23.03 10.16 26.17
N ALA A 60 23.81 9.08 26.24
CA ALA A 60 24.24 8.39 25.02
C ALA A 60 23.07 7.82 24.20
N PRO A 61 22.07 7.12 24.79
CA PRO A 61 20.91 6.65 24.02
C PRO A 61 20.06 7.78 23.41
N ILE A 62 19.98 8.94 24.05
CA ILE A 62 19.28 10.11 23.49
C ILE A 62 20.08 10.68 22.32
N GLY A 63 21.41 10.75 22.43
CA GLY A 63 22.28 11.17 21.32
C GLY A 63 22.15 10.25 20.12
N ASP A 64 22.13 8.94 20.32
CA ASP A 64 21.90 7.94 19.27
C ASP A 64 20.55 8.14 18.59
N LEU A 65 19.50 8.44 19.38
CA LEU A 65 18.15 8.68 18.86
C LEU A 65 18.11 9.96 17.99
N VAL A 66 18.75 11.04 18.43
CA VAL A 66 18.84 12.29 17.67
C VAL A 66 19.61 12.06 16.37
N GLY A 67 20.75 11.37 16.44
CA GLY A 67 21.54 11.03 15.24
C GLY A 67 20.79 10.15 14.26
N ALA A 68 20.05 9.15 14.75
CA ALA A 68 19.23 8.30 13.91
C ALA A 68 18.04 9.06 13.29
N ALA A 69 17.42 9.98 14.06
CA ALA A 69 16.35 10.83 13.54
C ALA A 69 16.84 11.75 12.42
N HIS A 70 18.06 12.27 12.53
CA HIS A 70 18.67 13.09 11.48
C HIS A 70 18.92 12.28 10.21
N ARG A 71 19.46 11.07 10.33
CA ARG A 71 19.63 10.15 9.19
C ARG A 71 18.30 9.82 8.50
N VAL A 72 17.24 9.56 9.28
CA VAL A 72 15.90 9.33 8.71
C VAL A 72 15.39 10.57 7.97
N ALA A 73 15.63 11.77 8.50
CA ALA A 73 15.27 13.02 7.83
C ALA A 73 16.05 13.25 6.51
N GLU A 74 17.26 12.72 6.41
CA GLU A 74 18.08 12.71 5.18
C GLU A 74 17.72 11.57 4.21
N GLY A 75 16.72 10.75 4.57
CA GLY A 75 16.23 9.66 3.72
C GLY A 75 16.86 8.29 3.98
N ASP A 76 17.72 8.14 4.98
CA ASP A 76 18.23 6.84 5.42
C ASP A 76 17.24 6.16 6.39
N PHE A 77 16.22 5.55 5.85
CA PHE A 77 15.20 4.82 6.61
C PHE A 77 15.70 3.48 7.18
N SER A 78 16.97 3.09 6.91
CA SER A 78 17.59 1.90 7.50
C SER A 78 18.08 2.17 8.93
N ALA A 79 18.18 3.43 9.35
CA ALA A 79 18.63 3.82 10.66
C ALA A 79 17.81 3.16 11.77
N ARG A 80 18.49 2.57 12.75
CA ARG A 80 17.87 1.95 13.93
C ARG A 80 18.62 2.38 15.17
N VAL A 81 17.89 2.47 16.28
CA VAL A 81 18.42 2.81 17.60
C VAL A 81 18.36 1.59 18.50
N ARG A 82 19.41 1.38 19.29
CA ARG A 82 19.42 0.30 20.29
C ARG A 82 18.42 0.61 21.40
N GLU A 83 17.57 -0.33 21.76
CA GLU A 83 16.58 -0.22 22.83
C GLU A 83 17.24 -0.40 24.20
N GLN A 84 18.10 0.57 24.58
CA GLN A 84 18.88 0.53 25.81
C GLN A 84 18.52 1.71 26.73
N GLY A 85 18.88 1.59 28.03
CA GLY A 85 18.63 2.64 29.01
C GLY A 85 17.36 2.45 29.85
N PRO A 86 16.89 3.49 30.54
CA PRO A 86 15.66 3.47 31.33
C PRO A 86 14.43 3.11 30.51
N ARG A 87 13.38 2.60 31.18
CA ARG A 87 12.14 2.14 30.51
C ARG A 87 11.55 3.20 29.57
N SER A 88 11.57 4.47 29.95
CA SER A 88 11.06 5.58 29.11
C SER A 88 11.86 5.74 27.82
N VAL A 89 13.19 5.64 27.88
CA VAL A 89 14.06 5.75 26.70
C VAL A 89 13.89 4.55 25.77
N ARG A 90 13.77 3.35 26.31
CA ARG A 90 13.53 2.13 25.52
C ARG A 90 12.19 2.21 24.75
N VAL A 91 11.11 2.70 25.41
CA VAL A 91 9.81 2.88 24.74
C VAL A 91 9.91 3.86 23.58
N VAL A 92 10.63 4.96 23.74
CA VAL A 92 10.83 5.93 22.65
C VAL A 92 11.69 5.35 21.54
N ALA A 93 12.76 4.60 21.87
CA ALA A 93 13.60 3.92 20.87
C ALA A 93 12.79 2.86 20.07
N ALA A 94 11.94 2.08 20.74
CA ALA A 94 11.08 1.11 20.08
C ALA A 94 10.08 1.79 19.14
N ALA A 95 9.41 2.86 19.60
CA ALA A 95 8.50 3.65 18.77
C ALA A 95 9.19 4.28 17.55
N PHE A 96 10.42 4.79 17.74
CA PHE A 96 11.24 5.31 16.65
C PHE A 96 11.57 4.19 15.63
N ASN A 97 12.02 3.02 16.10
CA ASN A 97 12.35 1.89 15.22
C ASN A 97 11.13 1.40 14.43
N ASP A 98 9.95 1.39 15.05
CA ASP A 98 8.70 1.03 14.37
C ASP A 98 8.34 2.07 13.28
N MET A 99 8.43 3.35 13.60
CA MET A 99 8.23 4.45 12.64
C MET A 99 9.23 4.36 11.47
N ALA A 100 10.53 4.23 11.75
CA ALA A 100 11.56 4.09 10.73
C ALA A 100 11.35 2.84 9.87
N GLY A 101 10.87 1.74 10.49
CA GLY A 101 10.49 0.52 9.76
C GLY A 101 9.30 0.71 8.83
N ARG A 102 8.29 1.49 9.23
CA ARG A 102 7.14 1.83 8.37
C ARG A 102 7.58 2.71 7.19
N LEU A 103 8.40 3.74 7.45
CA LEU A 103 8.94 4.61 6.40
C LEU A 103 9.79 3.81 5.38
N ALA A 104 10.66 2.91 5.87
CA ALA A 104 11.46 2.05 5.00
C ALA A 104 10.59 1.18 4.07
N ARG A 105 9.53 0.55 4.62
CA ARG A 105 8.58 -0.24 3.81
C ARG A 105 7.83 0.61 2.80
N GLN A 106 7.37 1.80 3.20
CA GLN A 106 6.67 2.72 2.31
C GLN A 106 7.56 3.20 1.16
N GLU A 107 8.82 3.54 1.43
CA GLU A 107 9.77 3.95 0.39
C GLU A 107 10.12 2.79 -0.55
N GLN A 108 10.28 1.58 -0.01
CA GLN A 108 10.51 0.39 -0.83
C GLN A 108 9.32 0.12 -1.76
N GLN A 109 8.09 0.15 -1.25
CA GLN A 109 6.87 -0.02 -2.05
C GLN A 109 6.75 1.06 -3.13
N ARG A 110 7.15 2.31 -2.82
CA ARG A 110 7.17 3.40 -3.79
C ARG A 110 8.18 3.15 -4.91
N ARG A 111 9.38 2.65 -4.57
CA ARG A 111 10.42 2.32 -5.57
C ARG A 111 10.00 1.16 -6.47
N GLU A 112 9.43 0.12 -5.89
CA GLU A 112 8.89 -1.02 -6.63
C GLU A 112 7.80 -0.55 -7.60
N LEU A 113 6.84 0.25 -7.13
CA LEU A 113 5.80 0.83 -7.98
C LEU A 113 6.39 1.62 -9.17
N MET A 114 7.40 2.48 -8.93
CA MET A 114 8.02 3.25 -10.01
C MET A 114 8.76 2.37 -11.02
N ALA A 115 9.40 1.30 -10.55
CA ALA A 115 10.06 0.33 -11.42
C ALA A 115 9.05 -0.42 -12.29
N ASP A 116 7.94 -0.86 -11.70
CA ASP A 116 6.86 -1.56 -12.40
C ASP A 116 6.18 -0.65 -13.44
N ILE A 117 5.88 0.61 -13.08
CA ILE A 117 5.35 1.61 -14.02
C ILE A 117 6.30 1.80 -15.21
N ALA A 118 7.59 1.98 -14.94
CA ALA A 118 8.56 2.18 -15.99
C ALA A 118 8.65 0.97 -16.94
N HIS A 119 8.51 -0.23 -16.41
CA HIS A 119 8.51 -1.47 -17.19
C HIS A 119 7.25 -1.58 -18.07
N GLU A 120 6.06 -1.37 -17.50
CA GLU A 120 4.78 -1.46 -18.21
C GLU A 120 4.59 -0.35 -19.27
N LEU A 121 5.20 0.82 -19.08
CA LEU A 121 5.21 1.89 -20.09
C LEU A 121 6.21 1.62 -21.21
N ARG A 122 7.38 1.02 -20.90
CA ARG A 122 8.43 0.78 -21.90
C ARG A 122 7.98 -0.18 -23.00
N THR A 123 7.24 -1.22 -22.65
CA THR A 123 6.82 -2.26 -23.60
C THR A 123 5.98 -1.71 -24.74
N PRO A 124 4.81 -1.06 -24.52
CA PRO A 124 4.00 -0.50 -25.60
C PRO A 124 4.73 0.64 -26.32
N LEU A 125 5.51 1.45 -25.60
CA LEU A 125 6.29 2.53 -26.22
C LEU A 125 7.34 1.98 -27.22
N SER A 126 8.03 0.89 -26.87
CA SER A 126 8.98 0.24 -27.77
C SER A 126 8.31 -0.35 -29.01
N VAL A 127 7.07 -0.88 -28.86
CA VAL A 127 6.28 -1.37 -30.01
C VAL A 127 5.90 -0.21 -30.94
N VAL A 128 5.42 0.91 -30.38
CA VAL A 128 5.08 2.12 -31.15
C VAL A 128 6.33 2.62 -31.89
N GLN A 129 7.44 2.76 -31.17
CA GLN A 129 8.69 3.26 -31.74
C GLN A 129 9.21 2.36 -32.86
N GLY A 130 9.31 1.04 -32.62
CA GLY A 130 9.80 0.10 -33.65
C GLY A 130 8.90 0.03 -34.89
N ARG A 131 7.57 0.19 -34.74
CA ARG A 131 6.67 0.28 -35.90
C ARG A 131 6.86 1.56 -36.69
N ILE A 132 7.04 2.70 -36.00
CA ILE A 132 7.33 3.99 -36.69
C ILE A 132 8.67 3.92 -37.44
N GLU A 133 9.70 3.39 -36.79
CA GLU A 133 11.00 3.18 -37.42
C GLU A 133 10.88 2.28 -38.66
N GLY A 134 10.17 1.16 -38.57
CA GLY A 134 9.92 0.27 -39.70
C GLY A 134 9.13 0.91 -40.86
N LEU A 135 8.22 1.86 -40.58
CA LEU A 135 7.54 2.65 -41.59
C LEU A 135 8.48 3.69 -42.27
N ILE A 136 9.37 4.30 -41.48
CA ILE A 136 10.36 5.26 -41.98
C ILE A 136 11.37 4.55 -42.90
N ASP A 137 11.88 3.40 -42.45
CA ASP A 137 12.88 2.61 -43.15
C ASP A 137 12.32 1.83 -44.35
N GLY A 138 10.98 1.88 -44.56
CA GLY A 138 10.32 1.18 -45.67
C GLY A 138 10.19 -0.33 -45.47
N VAL A 139 10.40 -0.84 -44.25
CA VAL A 139 10.18 -2.26 -43.88
C VAL A 139 8.70 -2.60 -43.92
N TYR A 140 7.86 -1.66 -43.52
CA TYR A 140 6.40 -1.79 -43.59
C TYR A 140 5.84 -0.92 -44.74
N PRO A 141 4.79 -1.35 -45.43
CA PRO A 141 4.14 -0.55 -46.46
C PRO A 141 3.53 0.70 -45.83
N ARG A 142 3.59 1.83 -46.52
CA ARG A 142 3.01 3.11 -46.05
C ARG A 142 1.51 3.16 -46.30
N GLU A 143 0.78 2.28 -45.64
CA GLU A 143 -0.69 2.16 -45.72
C GLU A 143 -1.37 2.53 -44.41
N ILE A 144 -2.63 2.97 -44.49
CA ILE A 144 -3.44 3.34 -43.32
C ILE A 144 -3.60 2.13 -42.36
N SER A 145 -3.64 0.92 -42.89
CA SER A 145 -3.71 -0.32 -42.13
C SER A 145 -2.55 -0.48 -41.11
N GLN A 146 -1.42 0.14 -41.36
CA GLN A 146 -0.28 0.13 -40.42
C GLN A 146 -0.41 1.14 -39.28
N LEU A 147 -1.33 2.10 -39.39
CA LEU A 147 -1.59 3.09 -38.34
C LEU A 147 -2.55 2.57 -37.27
N GLU A 148 -3.43 1.62 -37.59
CA GLU A 148 -4.38 1.04 -36.61
C GLU A 148 -3.68 0.39 -35.41
N PRO A 149 -2.63 -0.44 -35.59
CA PRO A 149 -1.91 -0.99 -34.44
C PRO A 149 -1.19 0.08 -33.61
N LEU A 150 -0.69 1.16 -34.24
CA LEU A 150 -0.08 2.28 -33.51
C LEU A 150 -1.12 3.02 -32.66
N LEU A 151 -2.31 3.23 -33.22
CA LEU A 151 -3.42 3.85 -32.50
C LEU A 151 -3.86 2.98 -31.30
N GLU A 152 -3.90 1.66 -31.47
CA GLU A 152 -4.27 0.77 -30.37
C GLU A 152 -3.22 0.79 -29.23
N GLU A 153 -1.92 0.77 -29.57
CA GLU A 153 -0.87 0.88 -28.56
C GLU A 153 -0.91 2.24 -27.83
N THR A 154 -1.24 3.34 -28.51
CA THR A 154 -1.43 4.64 -27.86
C THR A 154 -2.66 4.65 -26.93
N ARG A 155 -3.73 3.95 -27.29
CA ARG A 155 -4.90 3.78 -26.42
C ARG A 155 -4.56 2.93 -25.18
N VAL A 156 -3.73 1.90 -25.32
CA VAL A 156 -3.22 1.12 -24.18
C VAL A 156 -2.44 2.01 -23.23
N LEU A 157 -1.53 2.84 -23.75
CA LEU A 157 -0.77 3.80 -22.94
C LEU A 157 -1.68 4.80 -22.22
N ALA A 158 -2.66 5.38 -22.92
CA ALA A 158 -3.60 6.31 -22.33
C ALA A 158 -4.42 5.67 -21.20
N ARG A 159 -4.90 4.44 -21.38
CA ARG A 159 -5.59 3.67 -20.33
C ARG A 159 -4.67 3.42 -19.13
N LEU A 160 -3.42 3.02 -19.37
CA LEU A 160 -2.46 2.77 -18.28
C LEU A 160 -2.20 4.04 -17.44
N VAL A 161 -2.07 5.20 -18.07
CA VAL A 161 -1.89 6.48 -17.37
C VAL A 161 -3.10 6.83 -16.52
N GLU A 162 -4.33 6.64 -17.04
CA GLU A 162 -5.55 6.90 -16.26
C GLU A 162 -5.74 5.89 -15.11
N ASP A 163 -5.38 4.63 -15.32
CA ASP A 163 -5.35 3.59 -14.30
C ASP A 163 -4.40 3.96 -13.15
N LEU A 164 -3.19 4.42 -13.48
CA LEU A 164 -2.20 4.89 -12.50
C LEU A 164 -2.69 6.11 -11.72
N ARG A 165 -3.34 7.07 -12.41
CA ARG A 165 -3.93 8.24 -11.77
C ARG A 165 -5.03 7.84 -10.79
N THR A 166 -5.91 6.95 -11.20
CA THR A 166 -7.00 6.44 -10.36
C THR A 166 -6.45 5.71 -9.14
N LEU A 167 -5.43 4.86 -9.34
CA LEU A 167 -4.76 4.14 -8.25
C LEU A 167 -4.12 5.10 -7.24
N ALA A 168 -3.35 6.08 -7.72
CA ALA A 168 -2.70 7.09 -6.87
C ALA A 168 -3.72 7.89 -6.04
N ASN A 169 -4.84 8.30 -6.64
CA ASN A 169 -5.89 9.02 -5.94
C ASN A 169 -6.62 8.14 -4.90
N ALA A 170 -6.87 6.86 -5.22
CA ALA A 170 -7.49 5.93 -4.29
C ALA A 170 -6.62 5.62 -3.09
N GLU A 171 -5.30 5.50 -3.27
CA GLU A 171 -4.34 5.20 -2.20
C GLU A 171 -4.01 6.39 -1.29
N SER A 172 -3.97 7.59 -1.86
CA SER A 172 -3.72 8.80 -1.07
C SER A 172 -4.90 9.22 -0.20
N GLY A 173 -6.06 8.58 -0.35
CA GLY A 173 -7.30 8.96 0.34
C GLY A 173 -7.86 10.32 -0.12
N VAL A 174 -7.32 10.88 -1.21
CA VAL A 174 -7.75 12.16 -1.79
C VAL A 174 -8.95 11.96 -2.75
N LEU A 175 -9.27 10.70 -3.07
CA LEU A 175 -10.38 10.40 -3.96
C LEU A 175 -11.71 10.86 -3.32
N THR A 176 -12.21 12.01 -3.77
CA THR A 176 -13.58 12.47 -3.47
C THR A 176 -14.55 11.70 -4.35
N LEU A 177 -15.54 11.06 -3.71
CA LEU A 177 -16.61 10.36 -4.40
C LEU A 177 -17.80 11.30 -4.58
N ASP A 178 -18.31 11.39 -5.79
CA ASP A 178 -19.56 12.08 -6.10
C ASP A 178 -20.72 11.08 -5.99
N ARG A 179 -21.21 10.92 -4.76
CA ARG A 179 -22.22 9.90 -4.44
C ARG A 179 -23.62 10.42 -4.79
N GLU A 180 -24.35 9.64 -5.56
CA GLU A 180 -25.75 9.90 -5.89
C GLU A 180 -26.59 8.61 -5.82
N PRO A 181 -27.94 8.73 -5.64
CA PRO A 181 -28.84 7.59 -5.71
C PRO A 181 -28.75 6.93 -7.10
N THR A 182 -28.21 5.72 -7.16
CA THR A 182 -27.90 5.03 -8.40
C THR A 182 -28.70 3.73 -8.50
N ASP A 183 -29.31 3.50 -9.66
CA ASP A 183 -29.91 2.21 -10.02
C ASP A 183 -28.80 1.21 -10.37
N ILE A 184 -28.65 0.21 -9.50
CA ILE A 184 -27.57 -0.79 -9.62
C ILE A 184 -27.81 -1.74 -10.79
N ASP A 185 -29.04 -2.07 -11.10
CA ASP A 185 -29.37 -2.98 -12.21
C ASP A 185 -29.04 -2.30 -13.56
N MET A 186 -29.36 -1.02 -13.69
CA MET A 186 -28.99 -0.21 -14.85
C MET A 186 -27.47 -0.09 -14.99
N LEU A 187 -26.78 0.18 -13.89
CA LEU A 187 -25.33 0.29 -13.86
C LEU A 187 -24.63 -1.02 -14.24
N MET A 188 -25.13 -2.17 -13.77
CA MET A 188 -24.62 -3.49 -14.14
C MET A 188 -24.79 -3.76 -15.64
N ARG A 189 -25.95 -3.42 -16.23
CA ARG A 189 -26.21 -3.57 -17.68
C ARG A 189 -25.29 -2.68 -18.52
N ASP A 190 -25.08 -1.44 -18.09
CA ASP A 190 -24.15 -0.52 -18.74
C ASP A 190 -22.70 -1.04 -18.69
N ALA A 191 -22.26 -1.56 -17.54
CA ALA A 191 -20.94 -2.18 -17.41
C ALA A 191 -20.81 -3.43 -18.30
N ALA A 192 -21.83 -4.28 -18.38
CA ALA A 192 -21.85 -5.46 -19.24
C ALA A 192 -21.78 -5.09 -20.72
N SER A 193 -22.50 -4.03 -21.13
CA SER A 193 -22.45 -3.50 -22.51
C SER A 193 -21.03 -3.03 -22.88
N ALA A 194 -20.31 -2.41 -21.94
CA ALA A 194 -18.96 -1.92 -22.18
C ALA A 194 -17.93 -3.04 -22.50
N VAL A 195 -18.16 -4.27 -22.06
CA VAL A 195 -17.31 -5.44 -22.36
C VAL A 195 -17.96 -6.39 -23.36
N GLY A 196 -19.11 -6.03 -23.91
CA GLY A 196 -19.92 -6.89 -24.78
C GLY A 196 -19.17 -7.37 -26.02
N ASP A 197 -18.49 -6.47 -26.72
CA ASP A 197 -17.73 -6.81 -27.93
C ASP A 197 -16.60 -7.79 -27.63
N GLU A 198 -15.86 -7.59 -26.53
CA GLU A 198 -14.82 -8.52 -26.11
C GLU A 198 -15.42 -9.88 -25.71
N ALA A 199 -16.55 -9.88 -25.04
CA ALA A 199 -17.26 -11.11 -24.67
C ALA A 199 -17.68 -11.91 -25.90
N VAL A 200 -18.26 -11.25 -26.92
CA VAL A 200 -18.64 -11.88 -28.19
C VAL A 200 -17.43 -12.46 -28.93
N GLN A 201 -16.35 -11.70 -29.05
CA GLN A 201 -15.12 -12.15 -29.68
C GLN A 201 -14.51 -13.38 -29.00
N ARG A 202 -14.67 -13.50 -27.67
CA ARG A 202 -14.15 -14.63 -26.86
C ARG A 202 -15.17 -15.76 -26.70
N GLY A 203 -16.36 -15.64 -27.27
CA GLY A 203 -17.43 -16.63 -27.12
C GLY A 203 -17.95 -16.78 -25.70
N VAL A 204 -17.90 -15.71 -24.91
CA VAL A 204 -18.36 -15.65 -23.52
C VAL A 204 -19.77 -15.06 -23.47
N ASN A 205 -20.69 -15.72 -22.75
CA ASN A 205 -22.03 -15.22 -22.51
C ASN A 205 -22.09 -14.52 -21.15
N ILE A 206 -22.59 -13.26 -21.13
CA ILE A 206 -22.84 -12.54 -19.89
C ILE A 206 -24.31 -12.70 -19.52
N ALA A 207 -24.57 -13.27 -18.35
CA ALA A 207 -25.90 -13.51 -17.81
C ALA A 207 -26.12 -12.73 -16.51
N PHE A 208 -27.37 -12.36 -16.25
CA PHE A 208 -27.74 -11.72 -14.99
C PHE A 208 -28.49 -12.73 -14.12
N GLU A 209 -28.17 -12.75 -12.80
CA GLU A 209 -28.92 -13.55 -11.83
C GLU A 209 -30.36 -13.00 -11.73
N ASP A 210 -31.31 -13.91 -11.63
CA ASP A 210 -32.67 -13.54 -11.25
C ASP A 210 -32.68 -13.22 -9.74
N ALA A 211 -32.65 -11.94 -9.42
CA ALA A 211 -32.51 -11.44 -8.05
C ALA A 211 -33.62 -10.40 -7.78
N PRO A 212 -34.01 -10.21 -6.51
CA PRO A 212 -34.90 -9.12 -6.15
C PRO A 212 -34.33 -7.76 -6.58
N VAL A 213 -35.21 -6.85 -7.00
CA VAL A 213 -34.83 -5.49 -7.38
C VAL A 213 -34.11 -4.81 -6.22
N VAL A 214 -32.88 -4.34 -6.47
CA VAL A 214 -32.09 -3.59 -5.50
C VAL A 214 -32.61 -2.13 -5.49
N PRO A 215 -32.94 -1.55 -4.33
CA PRO A 215 -33.28 -0.14 -4.26
C PRO A 215 -32.09 0.72 -4.71
N ALA A 216 -32.37 1.96 -5.12
CA ALA A 216 -31.32 2.90 -5.45
C ALA A 216 -30.33 3.08 -4.27
N VAL A 217 -29.05 2.99 -4.58
CA VAL A 217 -27.96 3.03 -3.57
C VAL A 217 -27.11 4.27 -3.79
N SER A 218 -26.73 4.93 -2.70
CA SER A 218 -25.84 6.11 -2.74
C SER A 218 -24.39 5.70 -3.00
N VAL A 219 -23.98 5.73 -4.25
CA VAL A 219 -22.61 5.43 -4.73
C VAL A 219 -22.20 6.48 -5.77
N ASP A 220 -20.90 6.54 -6.06
CA ASP A 220 -20.41 7.27 -7.24
C ASP A 220 -20.57 6.35 -8.47
N PRO A 221 -21.49 6.67 -9.40
CA PRO A 221 -21.82 5.77 -10.51
C PRO A 221 -20.65 5.58 -11.48
N VAL A 222 -19.84 6.61 -11.69
CA VAL A 222 -18.67 6.54 -12.59
C VAL A 222 -17.63 5.58 -12.02
N ARG A 223 -17.33 5.72 -10.72
CA ARG A 223 -16.35 4.86 -10.05
C ARG A 223 -16.86 3.45 -9.86
N MET A 224 -18.13 3.27 -9.51
CA MET A 224 -18.71 1.93 -9.38
C MET A 224 -18.80 1.23 -10.74
N ARG A 225 -19.16 1.95 -11.81
CA ARG A 225 -19.06 1.42 -13.17
C ARG A 225 -17.65 0.95 -13.51
N GLN A 226 -16.62 1.71 -13.15
CA GLN A 226 -15.23 1.32 -13.35
C GLN A 226 -14.86 0.04 -12.60
N VAL A 227 -15.37 -0.14 -11.35
CA VAL A 227 -15.22 -1.40 -10.60
C VAL A 227 -15.82 -2.56 -11.39
N LEU A 228 -17.07 -2.42 -11.82
CA LEU A 228 -17.80 -3.49 -12.52
C LEU A 228 -17.16 -3.85 -13.86
N VAL A 229 -16.76 -2.85 -14.65
CA VAL A 229 -16.05 -3.08 -15.93
C VAL A 229 -14.74 -3.81 -15.71
N ASN A 230 -13.94 -3.47 -14.70
CA ASN A 230 -12.70 -4.15 -14.39
C ASN A 230 -12.92 -5.61 -14.00
N LEU A 231 -13.95 -5.90 -13.19
CA LEU A 231 -14.28 -7.27 -12.79
C LEU A 231 -14.80 -8.08 -13.98
N LEU A 232 -15.70 -7.51 -14.79
CA LEU A 232 -16.26 -8.15 -15.97
C LEU A 232 -15.20 -8.42 -17.04
N ALA A 233 -14.37 -7.44 -17.36
CA ALA A 233 -13.28 -7.62 -18.32
C ALA A 233 -12.31 -8.73 -17.88
N ASN A 234 -12.03 -8.81 -16.58
CA ASN A 234 -11.22 -9.90 -16.02
C ASN A 234 -11.92 -11.25 -16.17
N ALA A 235 -13.20 -11.34 -15.81
CA ALA A 235 -14.00 -12.56 -15.93
C ALA A 235 -14.13 -13.02 -17.40
N VAL A 236 -14.43 -12.10 -18.33
CA VAL A 236 -14.54 -12.39 -19.77
C VAL A 236 -13.21 -12.90 -20.34
N ARG A 237 -12.11 -12.25 -19.96
CA ARG A 237 -10.76 -12.62 -20.43
C ARG A 237 -10.38 -14.03 -20.03
N HIS A 238 -10.64 -14.40 -18.78
CA HIS A 238 -10.28 -15.71 -18.26
C HIS A 238 -11.31 -16.81 -18.53
N SER A 239 -12.57 -16.48 -18.81
CA SER A 239 -13.58 -17.46 -19.25
C SER A 239 -13.38 -17.94 -20.68
N GLY A 240 -12.77 -17.10 -21.56
CA GLY A 240 -12.51 -17.43 -22.96
C GLY A 240 -11.25 -18.29 -23.19
N GLU A 241 -10.45 -18.54 -22.16
CA GLU A 241 -9.23 -19.33 -22.25
C GLU A 241 -9.54 -20.83 -22.12
N GLU A 242 -9.81 -21.47 -23.28
CA GLU A 242 -9.47 -22.81 -23.70
C GLU A 242 -10.36 -24.03 -23.63
N GLU A 243 -10.42 -24.60 -24.81
CA GLU A 243 -10.37 -26.03 -25.12
C GLU A 243 -8.94 -26.60 -24.96
N SER A 244 -8.47 -26.85 -23.77
CA SER A 244 -7.32 -27.74 -23.55
C SER A 244 -7.83 -29.06 -23.00
N GLN A 245 -7.72 -30.12 -23.82
CA GLN A 245 -7.96 -31.52 -23.50
C GLN A 245 -9.39 -32.08 -23.70
N GLY A 246 -10.11 -31.69 -24.76
CA GLY A 246 -11.21 -32.59 -25.26
C GLY A 246 -12.43 -32.72 -24.36
N ARG A 247 -12.57 -31.98 -23.28
CA ARG A 247 -13.78 -31.88 -22.47
C ARG A 247 -14.51 -30.58 -22.83
N ARG A 248 -15.66 -30.71 -23.53
CA ARG A 248 -16.62 -29.61 -23.66
C ARG A 248 -17.02 -29.13 -22.27
N ARG A 249 -16.46 -28.02 -21.83
CA ARG A 249 -16.97 -27.30 -20.65
C ARG A 249 -18.33 -26.71 -20.99
N PRO A 250 -19.30 -26.71 -20.07
CA PRO A 250 -20.54 -26.00 -20.28
C PRO A 250 -20.26 -24.53 -20.46
N ARG A 251 -20.66 -23.98 -21.60
CA ARG A 251 -20.69 -22.58 -22.03
C ARG A 251 -19.88 -21.62 -21.14
N ASN A 252 -18.86 -20.95 -21.72
CA ASN A 252 -18.15 -19.84 -21.12
C ASN A 252 -19.18 -18.78 -20.68
N VAL A 253 -19.51 -18.76 -19.39
CA VAL A 253 -20.55 -17.89 -18.85
C VAL A 253 -19.93 -17.05 -17.74
N VAL A 254 -20.20 -15.74 -17.81
CA VAL A 254 -20.00 -14.80 -16.72
C VAL A 254 -21.36 -14.42 -16.18
N THR A 255 -21.59 -14.67 -14.90
CA THR A 255 -22.87 -14.35 -14.23
C THR A 255 -22.67 -13.16 -13.31
N MET A 256 -23.60 -12.21 -13.37
CA MET A 256 -23.60 -11.02 -12.52
C MET A 256 -24.91 -10.90 -11.76
N GLY A 257 -24.85 -10.55 -10.48
CA GLY A 257 -26.04 -10.31 -9.66
C GLY A 257 -25.77 -9.34 -8.52
N ALA A 258 -26.79 -8.65 -8.05
CA ALA A 258 -26.71 -7.73 -6.92
C ALA A 258 -27.80 -8.03 -5.89
N ARG A 259 -27.49 -7.87 -4.61
CA ARG A 259 -28.43 -8.04 -3.49
C ARG A 259 -28.06 -7.08 -2.36
N VAL A 260 -29.04 -6.76 -1.51
CA VAL A 260 -28.79 -6.08 -0.25
C VAL A 260 -28.78 -7.10 0.87
N ILE A 261 -27.68 -7.22 1.57
CA ILE A 261 -27.48 -8.18 2.68
C ILE A 261 -26.89 -7.43 3.87
N GLY A 262 -27.55 -7.48 5.02
CA GLY A 262 -27.01 -6.92 6.27
C GLY A 262 -26.67 -5.43 6.19
N GLY A 263 -27.47 -4.61 5.48
CA GLY A 263 -27.21 -3.18 5.32
C GLY A 263 -26.05 -2.85 4.34
N SER A 264 -25.68 -3.81 3.50
CA SER A 264 -24.65 -3.61 2.46
C SER A 264 -25.17 -4.04 1.10
N LEU A 265 -24.81 -3.29 0.07
CA LEU A 265 -24.90 -3.73 -1.31
C LEU A 265 -23.82 -4.79 -1.54
N VAL A 266 -24.23 -5.95 -2.06
CA VAL A 266 -23.34 -7.04 -2.43
C VAL A 266 -23.53 -7.31 -3.92
N ILE A 267 -22.49 -7.09 -4.73
CA ILE A 267 -22.49 -7.40 -6.15
C ILE A 267 -21.54 -8.59 -6.38
N ARG A 268 -22.00 -9.60 -7.09
CA ARG A 268 -21.22 -10.78 -7.45
C ARG A 268 -20.99 -10.82 -8.95
N VAL A 269 -19.76 -11.14 -9.33
CA VAL A 269 -19.35 -11.44 -10.70
C VAL A 269 -18.67 -12.80 -10.65
N ALA A 270 -19.31 -13.81 -11.25
CA ALA A 270 -18.82 -15.20 -11.25
C ALA A 270 -18.51 -15.63 -12.67
N ASP A 271 -17.34 -16.22 -12.88
CA ASP A 271 -16.92 -16.82 -14.15
C ASP A 271 -16.80 -18.35 -14.05
N THR A 272 -16.88 -19.02 -15.18
CA THR A 272 -16.67 -20.45 -15.33
C THR A 272 -15.28 -20.78 -15.91
N GLY A 273 -14.31 -19.89 -15.67
CA GLY A 273 -12.95 -20.01 -16.17
C GLY A 273 -12.12 -21.12 -15.51
N PRO A 274 -10.79 -21.11 -15.70
CA PRO A 274 -9.90 -22.14 -15.15
C PRO A 274 -9.79 -22.10 -13.62
N GLY A 275 -10.27 -21.03 -13.00
CA GLY A 275 -10.04 -20.77 -11.57
C GLY A 275 -8.61 -20.34 -11.28
N ILE A 276 -8.36 -20.01 -10.02
CA ILE A 276 -7.11 -19.47 -9.51
C ILE A 276 -6.57 -20.41 -8.44
N SER A 277 -5.28 -20.69 -8.44
CA SER A 277 -4.66 -21.55 -7.45
C SER A 277 -4.66 -20.90 -6.05
N PRO A 278 -4.67 -21.68 -4.95
CA PRO A 278 -4.61 -21.14 -3.59
C PRO A 278 -3.36 -20.29 -3.32
N GLU A 279 -2.25 -20.57 -4.02
CA GLU A 279 -0.99 -19.81 -3.87
C GLU A 279 -1.04 -18.44 -4.58
N GLU A 280 -1.84 -18.33 -5.66
CA GLU A 280 -2.02 -17.12 -6.45
C GLU A 280 -3.13 -16.23 -5.90
N LEU A 281 -4.19 -16.81 -5.34
CA LEU A 281 -5.39 -16.10 -4.89
C LEU A 281 -5.11 -14.92 -3.94
N PRO A 282 -4.16 -14.97 -3.00
CA PRO A 282 -3.82 -13.81 -2.17
C PRO A 282 -3.17 -12.66 -2.95
N LYS A 283 -2.57 -12.93 -4.12
CA LYS A 283 -1.76 -11.99 -4.92
C LYS A 283 -2.54 -11.30 -6.03
N ILE A 284 -3.74 -11.76 -6.37
CA ILE A 284 -4.48 -11.23 -7.54
C ILE A 284 -4.87 -9.75 -7.40
N PHE A 285 -4.85 -9.21 -6.20
CA PHE A 285 -5.08 -7.79 -5.94
C PHE A 285 -3.78 -6.98 -5.81
N ASP A 286 -2.61 -7.62 -5.95
CA ASP A 286 -1.33 -6.92 -5.95
C ASP A 286 -1.18 -6.18 -7.28
N ARG A 287 -0.51 -5.03 -7.23
CA ARG A 287 -0.28 -4.18 -8.40
C ARG A 287 0.57 -4.94 -9.43
N PHE A 288 0.22 -4.80 -10.71
CA PHE A 288 0.89 -5.42 -11.85
C PHE A 288 0.99 -6.95 -11.79
N TYR A 289 0.27 -7.58 -10.85
CA TYR A 289 0.22 -9.03 -10.81
C TYR A 289 -0.51 -9.56 -12.05
N LYS A 290 0.16 -10.47 -12.75
CA LYS A 290 -0.35 -11.16 -13.93
C LYS A 290 -0.16 -12.65 -13.72
N GLY A 291 -1.21 -13.43 -13.89
CA GLY A 291 -1.07 -14.88 -13.98
C GLY A 291 -0.25 -15.29 -15.22
N PRO A 292 0.25 -16.52 -15.29
CA PRO A 292 1.17 -16.98 -16.35
C PRO A 292 0.68 -16.80 -17.79
N LYS A 293 -0.65 -16.69 -17.99
CA LYS A 293 -1.30 -16.52 -19.30
C LYS A 293 -2.09 -15.21 -19.41
N SER A 294 -1.98 -14.32 -18.45
CA SER A 294 -2.77 -13.09 -18.39
C SER A 294 -2.25 -12.01 -19.32
N SER A 295 -3.11 -11.47 -20.18
CA SER A 295 -2.88 -10.26 -20.96
C SER A 295 -3.56 -9.07 -20.27
N GLY A 296 -2.87 -7.95 -20.11
CA GLY A 296 -3.40 -6.73 -19.48
C GLY A 296 -2.38 -6.02 -18.60
N SER A 297 -2.75 -4.87 -18.02
CA SER A 297 -1.84 -4.06 -17.17
C SER A 297 -1.58 -4.67 -15.79
N GLY A 298 -2.41 -5.60 -15.31
CA GLY A 298 -2.34 -6.08 -13.92
C GLY A 298 -2.82 -5.06 -12.87
N LEU A 299 -3.42 -3.95 -13.30
CA LEU A 299 -3.94 -2.91 -12.41
C LEU A 299 -5.45 -2.99 -12.17
N GLY A 300 -6.22 -3.63 -13.06
CA GLY A 300 -7.68 -3.59 -13.02
C GLY A 300 -8.28 -4.07 -11.69
N LEU A 301 -7.83 -5.19 -11.13
CA LEU A 301 -8.32 -5.71 -9.85
C LEU A 301 -7.88 -4.85 -8.66
N THR A 302 -6.66 -4.32 -8.69
CA THR A 302 -6.14 -3.41 -7.66
C THR A 302 -6.94 -2.11 -7.63
N ILE A 303 -7.23 -1.53 -8.80
CA ILE A 303 -8.08 -0.33 -8.95
C ILE A 303 -9.50 -0.62 -8.47
N ALA A 304 -10.10 -1.73 -8.91
CA ALA A 304 -11.44 -2.09 -8.48
C ALA A 304 -11.54 -2.18 -6.96
N ARG A 305 -10.58 -2.83 -6.31
CA ARG A 305 -10.53 -2.93 -4.85
C ARG A 305 -10.29 -1.58 -4.17
N GLY A 306 -9.41 -0.73 -4.72
CA GLY A 306 -9.16 0.63 -4.24
C GLY A 306 -10.43 1.48 -4.27
N LEU A 307 -11.18 1.44 -5.37
CA LEU A 307 -12.44 2.15 -5.54
C LEU A 307 -13.56 1.61 -4.62
N ALA A 308 -13.65 0.30 -4.44
CA ALA A 308 -14.58 -0.30 -3.48
C ALA A 308 -14.26 0.14 -2.04
N ARG A 309 -13.00 0.20 -1.67
CA ARG A 309 -12.54 0.71 -0.36
C ARG A 309 -12.82 2.20 -0.18
N ALA A 310 -12.67 3.01 -1.20
CA ALA A 310 -13.07 4.43 -1.18
C ALA A 310 -14.59 4.58 -0.90
N HIS A 311 -15.42 3.62 -1.36
CA HIS A 311 -16.84 3.56 -1.01
C HIS A 311 -17.11 3.02 0.41
N GLY A 312 -16.08 2.68 1.19
CA GLY A 312 -16.19 2.10 2.53
C GLY A 312 -16.38 0.57 2.52
N GLY A 313 -16.23 -0.06 1.36
CA GLY A 313 -16.41 -1.48 1.14
C GLY A 313 -15.10 -2.27 0.94
N ASP A 314 -15.19 -3.44 0.33
CA ASP A 314 -14.02 -4.22 -0.13
C ASP A 314 -14.44 -5.19 -1.25
N ILE A 315 -13.45 -5.80 -1.92
CA ILE A 315 -13.65 -6.89 -2.89
C ILE A 315 -12.98 -8.15 -2.34
N ARG A 316 -13.72 -9.26 -2.41
CA ARG A 316 -13.22 -10.60 -2.09
C ARG A 316 -13.30 -11.50 -3.30
N ALA A 317 -12.38 -12.44 -3.40
CA ALA A 317 -12.34 -13.45 -4.42
C ALA A 317 -12.44 -14.85 -3.79
N GLU A 318 -13.28 -15.68 -4.36
CA GLU A 318 -13.39 -17.12 -4.07
C GLU A 318 -13.17 -17.85 -5.38
N SER A 319 -12.26 -18.82 -5.40
CA SER A 319 -11.92 -19.53 -6.63
C SER A 319 -11.58 -21.00 -6.37
N HIS A 320 -11.98 -21.83 -7.31
CA HIS A 320 -11.62 -23.24 -7.34
C HIS A 320 -11.06 -23.60 -8.71
N VAL A 321 -9.85 -24.15 -8.73
CA VAL A 321 -9.19 -24.57 -9.97
C VAL A 321 -10.08 -25.56 -10.72
N GLY A 322 -10.31 -25.28 -11.99
CA GLY A 322 -11.16 -26.09 -12.87
C GLY A 322 -12.67 -25.80 -12.74
N VAL A 323 -13.11 -24.92 -11.85
CA VAL A 323 -14.53 -24.56 -11.67
C VAL A 323 -14.80 -23.13 -12.10
N GLY A 324 -13.97 -22.17 -11.66
CA GLY A 324 -14.13 -20.75 -11.94
C GLY A 324 -13.80 -19.87 -10.75
N THR A 325 -14.07 -18.57 -10.89
CA THR A 325 -13.83 -17.55 -9.87
C THR A 325 -15.08 -16.72 -9.62
N THR A 326 -15.31 -16.38 -8.37
CA THR A 326 -16.36 -15.44 -7.95
C THR A 326 -15.72 -14.25 -7.27
N MET A 327 -15.94 -13.07 -7.83
CA MET A 327 -15.59 -11.80 -7.24
C MET A 327 -16.81 -11.19 -6.55
N THR A 328 -16.68 -10.83 -5.29
CA THR A 328 -17.76 -10.23 -4.48
C THR A 328 -17.37 -8.84 -4.03
N VAL A 329 -18.08 -7.83 -4.52
CA VAL A 329 -17.99 -6.44 -4.09
C VAL A 329 -18.99 -6.22 -2.97
N THR A 330 -18.55 -5.66 -1.86
CA THR A 330 -19.42 -5.28 -0.74
C THR A 330 -19.27 -3.79 -0.48
N VAL A 331 -20.37 -3.04 -0.46
CA VAL A 331 -20.40 -1.60 -0.17
C VAL A 331 -21.48 -1.32 0.89
N PRO A 332 -21.16 -0.69 2.02
CA PRO A 332 -22.15 -0.32 3.02
C PRO A 332 -23.18 0.68 2.44
N LEU A 333 -24.46 0.47 2.74
CA LEU A 333 -25.54 1.37 2.32
C LEU A 333 -25.56 2.69 3.11
N GLU A 334 -25.09 2.64 4.37
CA GLU A 334 -24.88 3.81 5.21
C GLU A 334 -23.39 4.17 5.16
N GLY A 335 -23.07 5.31 4.58
CA GLY A 335 -21.72 5.86 4.66
C GLY A 335 -21.41 6.18 6.12
N LYS A 336 -20.36 5.58 6.70
CA LYS A 336 -19.75 6.17 7.89
C LYS A 336 -19.32 7.59 7.49
N GLY A 337 -20.08 8.58 8.00
CA GLY A 337 -19.73 9.99 7.89
C GLY A 337 -18.41 10.31 8.60
#